data_07b87d797a49517934c0da9fc93f5163
#
_entry.id   07b87d797a49517934c0da9fc93f5163
#
_cell.length_a   1.000
_cell.length_b   1.000
_cell.length_c   1.000
_cell.angle_alpha   90.00
_cell.angle_beta   90.00
_cell.angle_gamma   90.00
#
_symmetry.space_group_name_H-M   'P 1'
#
loop_
_entity.id
_entity.type
_entity.pdbx_description
1 polymer ?
#
loop_
_entity_poly.entity_id
_entity_poly.type
_entity_poly.pdbx_seq_one_letter_code
_entity_poly.pdbx_strand_id
1 'polypeptide(L)'
;PKVRRELYDMILWWMEKGAGGFRLDVIDQIAKEPDLKITNNGPKLHEFLRELSRETFQKGDMITVGEAWGATPEIAKKYSNPDGSEISMVFQFEHIMLDQEEGKEKWDTIPLNLVKLKKCLAKWQNTLYQTGWNSLFMNNHDLPRIVSRWGNDGKYRKESATMLATMLHGMQGTPYIYEGEELGMTNADFTRIEEYKDVELSLI
;
A
#
# COMPACT_ATOMS: atom_id res chain seq x y z
N PRO A 1 8.99 -8.38 24.67
CA PRO A 1 8.92 -7.23 25.55
C PRO A 1 10.09 -6.26 25.34
N LYS A 2 11.37 -6.70 25.44
CA LYS A 2 12.52 -5.80 25.31
C LYS A 2 12.62 -5.19 23.90
N VAL A 3 12.58 -6.00 22.86
CA VAL A 3 12.64 -5.52 21.46
C VAL A 3 11.50 -4.55 21.13
N ARG A 4 10.28 -4.83 21.58
CA ARG A 4 9.16 -3.91 21.37
C ARG A 4 9.42 -2.55 22.02
N ARG A 5 9.98 -2.52 23.23
CA ARG A 5 10.30 -1.28 23.91
C ARG A 5 11.33 -0.44 23.15
N GLU A 6 12.40 -1.06 22.67
CA GLU A 6 13.41 -0.39 21.84
C GLU A 6 12.78 0.22 20.55
N LEU A 7 11.83 -0.49 19.91
CA LEU A 7 11.11 0.05 18.76
C LEU A 7 10.21 1.23 19.12
N TYR A 8 9.53 1.19 20.27
CA TYR A 8 8.71 2.32 20.72
C TYR A 8 9.57 3.53 21.05
N ASP A 9 10.70 3.33 21.73
CA ASP A 9 11.64 4.40 22.06
C ASP A 9 12.23 5.03 20.79
N MET A 10 12.54 4.24 19.76
CA MET A 10 12.95 4.72 18.44
C MET A 10 11.87 5.59 17.78
N ILE A 11 10.61 5.15 17.76
CA ILE A 11 9.51 5.91 17.19
C ILE A 11 9.30 7.23 17.94
N LEU A 12 9.29 7.18 19.27
CA LEU A 12 9.16 8.38 20.11
C LEU A 12 10.29 9.38 19.87
N TRP A 13 11.53 8.89 19.70
CA TRP A 13 12.66 9.72 19.36
C TRP A 13 12.47 10.47 18.02
N TRP A 14 11.92 9.80 16.99
CA TRP A 14 11.60 10.46 15.73
C TRP A 14 10.46 11.48 15.86
N MET A 15 9.45 11.17 16.68
CA MET A 15 8.37 12.13 17.00
C MET A 15 8.93 13.38 17.66
N GLU A 16 9.86 13.24 18.61
CA GLU A 16 10.57 14.37 19.25
C GLU A 16 11.39 15.20 18.24
N LYS A 17 11.85 14.59 17.15
CA LYS A 17 12.52 15.30 16.04
C LYS A 17 11.56 15.97 15.06
N GLY A 18 10.26 15.86 15.30
CA GLY A 18 9.23 16.51 14.49
C GLY A 18 8.66 15.65 13.37
N ALA A 19 8.87 14.33 13.37
CA ALA A 19 8.17 13.44 12.45
C ALA A 19 6.66 13.51 12.71
N GLY A 20 5.86 13.87 11.69
CA GLY A 20 4.40 13.97 11.74
C GLY A 20 3.68 12.67 11.38
N GLY A 21 4.40 11.59 11.10
CA GLY A 21 3.81 10.31 10.74
C GLY A 21 4.82 9.25 10.36
N PHE A 22 4.32 8.04 10.12
CA PHE A 22 5.15 6.88 9.77
C PHE A 22 4.50 6.01 8.71
N ARG A 23 5.32 5.52 7.79
CA ARG A 23 4.97 4.38 6.94
C ARG A 23 5.55 3.12 7.57
N LEU A 24 4.71 2.11 7.77
CA LEU A 24 5.09 0.84 8.36
C LEU A 24 5.16 -0.23 7.27
N ASP A 25 6.38 -0.67 7.00
CA ASP A 25 6.70 -1.64 5.97
C ASP A 25 6.17 -3.03 6.35
N VAL A 26 5.55 -3.73 5.41
CA VAL A 26 4.96 -5.09 5.55
C VAL A 26 4.34 -5.36 6.92
N ILE A 27 3.55 -4.41 7.41
CA ILE A 27 3.06 -4.40 8.80
C ILE A 27 2.19 -5.61 9.14
N ASP A 28 1.55 -6.23 8.15
CA ASP A 28 0.75 -7.43 8.33
C ASP A 28 1.55 -8.68 8.70
N GLN A 29 2.89 -8.58 8.68
CA GLN A 29 3.80 -9.69 8.96
C GLN A 29 4.40 -9.69 10.38
N ILE A 30 4.13 -8.70 11.23
CA ILE A 30 4.76 -8.59 12.57
C ILE A 30 4.32 -9.67 13.57
N ALA A 31 3.24 -10.37 13.29
CA ALA A 31 2.69 -11.41 14.15
C ALA A 31 2.73 -12.80 13.48
N LYS A 32 3.83 -13.10 12.77
CA LYS A 32 4.03 -14.41 12.14
C LYS A 32 4.00 -15.55 13.17
N GLU A 33 3.40 -16.66 12.79
CA GLU A 33 3.46 -17.91 13.52
C GLU A 33 4.03 -19.01 12.60
N PRO A 34 5.38 -19.15 12.51
CA PRO A 34 6.04 -20.06 11.57
C PRO A 34 5.61 -21.51 11.70
N ASP A 35 5.41 -21.99 12.93
CA ASP A 35 4.99 -23.37 13.21
C ASP A 35 3.61 -23.68 12.61
N LEU A 36 2.75 -22.66 12.48
CA LEU A 36 1.44 -22.77 11.84
C LEU A 36 1.44 -22.32 10.38
N LYS A 37 2.62 -21.99 9.82
CA LYS A 37 2.80 -21.44 8.47
C LYS A 37 1.99 -20.16 8.22
N ILE A 38 1.74 -19.37 9.26
CA ILE A 38 1.08 -18.06 9.18
C ILE A 38 2.15 -17.00 8.97
N THR A 39 2.18 -16.40 7.79
CA THR A 39 3.18 -15.40 7.39
C THR A 39 2.68 -13.97 7.51
N ASN A 40 1.38 -13.75 7.38
CA ASN A 40 0.73 -12.46 7.49
C ASN A 40 -0.62 -12.57 8.24
N ASN A 41 -1.13 -11.45 8.70
CA ASN A 41 -2.40 -11.35 9.44
C ASN A 41 -2.49 -12.36 10.61
N GLY A 42 -1.37 -12.60 11.30
CA GLY A 42 -1.34 -13.51 12.44
C GLY A 42 -2.27 -13.07 13.58
N PRO A 43 -2.68 -14.01 14.45
CA PRO A 43 -3.77 -13.79 15.42
C PRO A 43 -3.49 -12.67 16.43
N LYS A 44 -2.21 -12.34 16.69
CA LYS A 44 -1.79 -11.27 17.62
C LYS A 44 -1.51 -9.93 16.93
N LEU A 45 -1.68 -9.84 15.62
CA LEU A 45 -1.32 -8.64 14.85
C LEU A 45 -2.00 -7.39 15.40
N HIS A 46 -3.30 -7.39 15.51
CA HIS A 46 -4.09 -6.24 15.99
C HIS A 46 -3.85 -5.93 17.47
N GLU A 47 -3.49 -6.94 18.30
CA GLU A 47 -3.04 -6.71 19.67
C GLU A 47 -1.74 -5.90 19.69
N PHE A 48 -0.76 -6.30 18.87
CA PHE A 48 0.53 -5.61 18.78
C PHE A 48 0.40 -4.21 18.19
N LEU A 49 -0.49 -4.02 17.22
CA LEU A 49 -0.74 -2.69 16.64
C LEU A 49 -1.38 -1.74 17.65
N ARG A 50 -2.36 -2.21 18.43
CA ARG A 50 -2.96 -1.41 19.51
C ARG A 50 -1.94 -1.08 20.61
N GLU A 51 -1.07 -2.02 20.97
CA GLU A 51 0.02 -1.76 21.90
C GLU A 51 0.96 -0.69 21.33
N LEU A 52 1.41 -0.85 20.08
CA LEU A 52 2.29 0.10 19.40
C LEU A 52 1.66 1.50 19.36
N SER A 53 0.42 1.61 18.90
CA SER A 53 -0.29 2.89 18.80
C SER A 53 -0.40 3.58 20.16
N ARG A 54 -0.83 2.87 21.20
CA ARG A 54 -0.95 3.41 22.54
C ARG A 54 0.39 3.88 23.13
N GLU A 55 1.46 3.12 22.87
CA GLU A 55 2.79 3.44 23.39
C GLU A 55 3.50 4.55 22.59
N THR A 56 3.05 4.84 21.38
CA THR A 56 3.70 5.80 20.46
C THR A 56 2.73 6.78 19.82
N PHE A 57 2.01 6.39 18.77
CA PHE A 57 1.27 7.28 17.88
C PHE A 57 0.19 8.11 18.56
N GLN A 58 -0.50 7.54 19.55
CA GLN A 58 -1.53 8.25 20.32
C GLN A 58 -0.97 9.34 21.25
N LYS A 59 0.36 9.47 21.37
CA LYS A 59 1.00 10.54 22.13
C LYS A 59 1.18 11.83 21.33
N GLY A 60 0.81 11.83 20.05
CA GLY A 60 0.88 13.00 19.17
C GLY A 60 -0.20 12.97 18.11
N ASP A 61 -0.29 14.05 17.34
CA ASP A 61 -1.13 14.12 16.13
C ASP A 61 -0.34 13.51 14.97
N MET A 62 -0.54 12.22 14.73
CA MET A 62 0.27 11.43 13.82
C MET A 62 -0.58 10.87 12.69
N ILE A 63 -0.07 10.92 11.46
CA ILE A 63 -0.60 10.17 10.34
C ILE A 63 0.23 8.89 10.14
N THR A 64 -0.44 7.74 10.07
CA THR A 64 0.25 6.45 9.91
C THR A 64 -0.35 5.64 8.79
N VAL A 65 0.50 5.02 7.97
CA VAL A 65 0.07 4.15 6.89
C VAL A 65 0.87 2.85 6.92
N GLY A 66 0.17 1.73 6.88
CA GLY A 66 0.77 0.40 6.83
C GLY A 66 0.77 -0.18 5.43
N GLU A 67 1.83 -0.87 5.04
CA GLU A 67 1.81 -1.72 3.86
C GLU A 67 1.27 -3.09 4.26
N ALA A 68 0.17 -3.53 3.62
CA ALA A 68 -0.51 -4.76 3.98
C ALA A 68 -0.99 -5.52 2.74
N TRP A 69 -0.11 -6.38 2.20
CA TRP A 69 -0.40 -7.21 1.02
C TRP A 69 -1.56 -8.18 1.25
N GLY A 70 -1.69 -8.68 2.47
CA GLY A 70 -2.76 -9.58 2.89
C GLY A 70 -4.04 -8.90 3.36
N ALA A 71 -4.17 -7.57 3.21
CA ALA A 71 -5.34 -6.86 3.66
C ALA A 71 -6.57 -7.18 2.82
N THR A 72 -7.65 -7.53 3.49
CA THR A 72 -9.01 -7.53 2.93
C THR A 72 -9.77 -6.30 3.45
N PRO A 73 -10.87 -5.87 2.82
CA PRO A 73 -11.64 -4.75 3.34
C PRO A 73 -12.08 -4.93 4.80
N GLU A 74 -12.43 -6.16 5.20
CA GLU A 74 -12.86 -6.46 6.57
C GLU A 74 -11.70 -6.37 7.59
N ILE A 75 -10.49 -6.77 7.18
CA ILE A 75 -9.29 -6.63 8.01
C ILE A 75 -8.86 -5.16 8.06
N ALA A 76 -8.97 -4.43 6.95
CA ALA A 76 -8.60 -3.01 6.87
C ALA A 76 -9.41 -2.13 7.83
N LYS A 77 -10.67 -2.47 8.13
CA LYS A 77 -11.46 -1.79 9.16
C LYS A 77 -10.81 -1.82 10.54
N LYS A 78 -10.09 -2.88 10.88
CA LYS A 78 -9.41 -2.99 12.17
C LYS A 78 -8.20 -2.07 12.22
N TYR A 79 -7.41 -2.04 11.14
CA TYR A 79 -6.25 -1.16 11.04
C TYR A 79 -6.62 0.31 11.14
N SER A 80 -7.65 0.73 10.39
CA SER A 80 -8.08 2.12 10.24
C SER A 80 -9.37 2.44 10.98
N ASN A 81 -9.60 1.77 12.11
CA ASN A 81 -10.77 2.01 12.94
C ASN A 81 -10.88 3.50 13.32
N PRO A 82 -12.05 4.13 13.15
CA PRO A 82 -12.27 5.53 13.52
C PRO A 82 -11.95 5.89 14.97
N ASP A 83 -11.84 4.91 15.87
CA ASP A 83 -11.40 5.13 17.25
C ASP A 83 -9.90 5.45 17.39
N GLY A 84 -9.12 5.34 16.29
CA GLY A 84 -7.69 5.61 16.28
C GLY A 84 -6.85 4.60 17.05
N SER A 85 -7.40 3.43 17.35
CA SER A 85 -6.75 2.44 18.21
C SER A 85 -5.53 1.76 17.59
N GLU A 86 -5.38 1.77 16.26
CA GLU A 86 -4.25 1.15 15.56
C GLU A 86 -3.51 2.18 14.70
N ILE A 87 -3.74 2.22 13.39
CA ILE A 87 -3.10 3.14 12.45
C ILE A 87 -4.14 3.89 11.62
N SER A 88 -3.73 4.92 10.89
CA SER A 88 -4.68 5.75 10.15
C SER A 88 -5.26 5.04 8.93
N MET A 89 -4.44 4.25 8.20
CA MET A 89 -4.85 3.55 6.97
C MET A 89 -3.85 2.49 6.56
N VAL A 90 -4.20 1.66 5.58
CA VAL A 90 -3.29 0.68 4.97
C VAL A 90 -3.29 0.79 3.46
N PHE A 91 -2.12 0.58 2.85
CA PHE A 91 -2.01 0.25 1.43
C PHE A 91 -2.47 -1.20 1.23
N GLN A 92 -3.49 -1.37 0.41
CA GLN A 92 -3.97 -2.67 -0.06
C GLN A 92 -3.62 -2.83 -1.54
N PHE A 93 -3.35 -4.04 -1.97
CA PHE A 93 -2.83 -4.30 -3.31
C PHE A 93 -3.82 -5.02 -4.24
N GLU A 94 -5.02 -5.32 -3.79
CA GLU A 94 -6.01 -6.08 -4.57
C GLU A 94 -6.28 -5.46 -5.94
N HIS A 95 -6.43 -4.14 -6.01
CA HIS A 95 -6.72 -3.45 -7.28
C HIS A 95 -5.55 -3.53 -8.27
N ILE A 96 -4.32 -3.48 -7.78
CA ILE A 96 -3.09 -3.54 -8.59
C ILE A 96 -2.81 -4.95 -9.11
N MET A 97 -3.33 -5.98 -8.44
CA MET A 97 -3.13 -7.37 -8.86
C MET A 97 -4.17 -7.87 -9.87
N LEU A 98 -5.12 -7.02 -10.32
CA LEU A 98 -6.21 -7.42 -11.20
C LEU A 98 -5.79 -7.74 -12.65
N ASP A 99 -4.62 -7.33 -13.06
CA ASP A 99 -4.02 -7.63 -14.36
C ASP A 99 -2.86 -8.66 -14.26
N GLN A 100 -2.69 -9.31 -13.11
CA GLN A 100 -1.80 -10.45 -12.98
C GLN A 100 -2.51 -11.73 -13.45
N GLU A 101 -1.80 -12.55 -14.23
CA GLU A 101 -2.31 -13.86 -14.66
C GLU A 101 -2.25 -14.85 -13.48
N GLU A 102 -3.39 -15.47 -13.17
CA GLU A 102 -3.51 -16.39 -12.05
C GLU A 102 -2.58 -17.61 -12.22
N GLY A 103 -1.80 -17.91 -11.19
CA GLY A 103 -0.86 -19.05 -11.19
C GLY A 103 0.43 -18.80 -11.96
N LYS A 104 0.67 -17.58 -12.40
CA LYS A 104 1.89 -17.16 -13.09
C LYS A 104 2.74 -16.24 -12.21
N GLU A 105 3.93 -15.92 -12.71
CA GLU A 105 4.85 -15.00 -12.05
C GLU A 105 4.31 -13.55 -12.06
N LYS A 106 4.81 -12.73 -11.15
CA LYS A 106 4.35 -11.32 -11.01
C LYS A 106 4.53 -10.47 -12.29
N TRP A 107 5.36 -10.94 -13.21
CA TRP A 107 5.65 -10.26 -14.49
C TRP A 107 4.68 -10.66 -15.61
N ASP A 108 3.92 -11.74 -15.43
CA ASP A 108 2.96 -12.23 -16.41
C ASP A 108 1.64 -11.46 -16.26
N THR A 109 1.46 -10.45 -17.10
CA THR A 109 0.28 -9.57 -17.05
C THR A 109 -0.71 -9.87 -18.16
N ILE A 110 -1.98 -9.68 -17.84
CA ILE A 110 -3.12 -9.75 -18.78
C ILE A 110 -3.77 -8.37 -18.91
N PRO A 111 -4.52 -8.09 -19.98
CA PRO A 111 -5.25 -6.84 -20.10
C PRO A 111 -6.18 -6.58 -18.91
N LEU A 112 -6.13 -5.36 -18.38
CA LEU A 112 -6.95 -4.95 -17.25
C LEU A 112 -8.45 -5.10 -17.58
N ASN A 113 -9.16 -5.80 -16.71
CA ASN A 113 -10.62 -5.91 -16.80
C ASN A 113 -11.29 -4.77 -16.01
N LEU A 114 -11.84 -3.80 -16.71
CA LEU A 114 -12.47 -2.61 -16.09
C LEU A 114 -13.66 -2.96 -15.18
N VAL A 115 -14.40 -4.03 -15.48
CA VAL A 115 -15.51 -4.47 -14.62
C VAL A 115 -14.98 -5.00 -13.30
N LYS A 116 -13.89 -5.79 -13.32
CA LYS A 116 -13.22 -6.26 -12.10
C LYS A 116 -12.66 -5.08 -11.30
N LEU A 117 -12.00 -4.12 -11.94
CA LEU A 117 -11.48 -2.92 -11.28
C LEU A 117 -12.60 -2.13 -10.59
N LYS A 118 -13.70 -1.82 -11.31
CA LYS A 118 -14.85 -1.12 -10.72
C LYS A 118 -15.44 -1.87 -9.52
N LYS A 119 -15.57 -3.17 -9.60
CA LYS A 119 -16.08 -3.99 -8.48
C LYS A 119 -15.12 -3.97 -7.29
N CYS A 120 -13.82 -4.06 -7.53
CA CYS A 120 -12.81 -3.98 -6.48
C CYS A 120 -12.86 -2.62 -5.78
N LEU A 121 -12.75 -1.52 -6.53
CA LEU A 121 -12.79 -0.17 -5.98
C LEU A 121 -14.10 0.10 -5.21
N ALA A 122 -15.25 -0.29 -5.79
CA ALA A 122 -16.55 -0.14 -5.13
C ALA A 122 -16.63 -0.96 -3.82
N LYS A 123 -16.10 -2.17 -3.81
CA LYS A 123 -16.03 -3.00 -2.61
C LYS A 123 -15.25 -2.31 -1.50
N TRP A 124 -14.05 -1.81 -1.79
CA TRP A 124 -13.20 -1.11 -0.82
C TRP A 124 -13.83 0.20 -0.34
N GLN A 125 -14.35 1.02 -1.24
CA GLN A 125 -15.02 2.28 -0.90
C GLN A 125 -16.25 2.05 -0.01
N ASN A 126 -17.12 1.12 -0.37
CA ASN A 126 -18.35 0.86 0.39
C ASN A 126 -18.05 0.20 1.75
N THR A 127 -17.07 -0.70 1.82
CA THR A 127 -16.77 -1.42 3.06
C THR A 127 -16.10 -0.51 4.09
N LEU A 128 -15.24 0.41 3.68
CA LEU A 128 -14.57 1.32 4.60
C LEU A 128 -15.36 2.62 4.87
N TYR A 129 -16.46 2.85 4.16
CA TYR A 129 -17.30 4.02 4.40
C TYR A 129 -17.77 4.06 5.86
N GLN A 130 -17.43 5.14 6.57
CA GLN A 130 -17.71 5.37 8.00
C GLN A 130 -17.14 4.33 8.98
N THR A 131 -16.40 3.33 8.51
CA THR A 131 -15.86 2.24 9.35
C THR A 131 -14.35 2.10 9.27
N GLY A 132 -13.70 2.89 8.42
CA GLY A 132 -12.27 2.90 8.21
C GLY A 132 -11.88 3.98 7.22
N TRP A 133 -10.63 3.94 6.73
CA TRP A 133 -10.13 4.93 5.79
C TRP A 133 -9.27 4.28 4.69
N ASN A 134 -9.49 4.67 3.43
CA ASN A 134 -8.71 4.18 2.30
C ASN A 134 -7.41 4.98 2.15
N SER A 135 -6.29 4.30 1.91
CA SER A 135 -5.16 4.89 1.20
C SER A 135 -5.31 4.59 -0.29
N LEU A 136 -5.18 5.62 -1.12
CA LEU A 136 -5.40 5.52 -2.56
C LEU A 136 -4.08 5.70 -3.28
N PHE A 137 -3.68 4.75 -4.12
CA PHE A 137 -2.47 4.81 -4.91
C PHE A 137 -2.61 3.99 -6.20
N MET A 138 -1.81 4.33 -7.20
CA MET A 138 -1.73 3.59 -8.47
C MET A 138 -0.31 3.12 -8.74
N ASN A 139 0.69 3.79 -8.17
CA ASN A 139 2.10 3.46 -8.30
C ASN A 139 2.79 3.45 -6.94
N ASN A 140 3.94 2.80 -6.89
CA ASN A 140 4.94 2.94 -5.85
C ASN A 140 6.31 2.50 -6.39
N HIS A 141 7.32 2.42 -5.53
CA HIS A 141 8.68 2.00 -5.90
C HIS A 141 8.80 0.52 -6.29
N ASP A 142 7.80 -0.31 -5.97
CA ASP A 142 7.75 -1.75 -6.28
C ASP A 142 6.92 -2.09 -7.52
N LEU A 143 6.29 -1.09 -8.13
CA LEU A 143 5.31 -1.30 -9.21
C LEU A 143 5.69 -0.51 -10.47
N PRO A 144 5.35 -1.04 -11.66
CA PRO A 144 5.48 -0.29 -12.91
C PRO A 144 4.67 1.01 -12.87
N ARG A 145 5.10 2.01 -13.63
CA ARG A 145 4.36 3.26 -13.80
C ARG A 145 2.98 2.98 -14.38
N ILE A 146 1.94 3.50 -13.72
CA ILE A 146 0.56 3.17 -14.07
C ILE A 146 0.15 3.62 -15.48
N VAL A 147 0.72 4.72 -15.98
CA VAL A 147 0.47 5.19 -17.33
C VAL A 147 0.95 4.18 -18.37
N SER A 148 2.12 3.56 -18.15
CA SER A 148 2.64 2.49 -19.02
C SER A 148 1.88 1.18 -18.83
N ARG A 149 1.40 0.90 -17.62
CA ARG A 149 0.74 -0.36 -17.29
C ARG A 149 -0.72 -0.41 -17.76
N TRP A 150 -1.49 0.65 -17.50
CA TRP A 150 -2.95 0.68 -17.75
C TRP A 150 -3.38 1.75 -18.75
N GLY A 151 -2.49 2.66 -19.11
CA GLY A 151 -2.78 3.75 -20.02
C GLY A 151 -2.19 3.55 -21.42
N ASN A 152 -2.05 4.66 -22.10
CA ASN A 152 -1.30 4.77 -23.34
C ASN A 152 -0.17 5.76 -23.10
N ASP A 153 1.07 5.26 -22.99
CA ASP A 153 2.26 6.04 -22.68
C ASP A 153 2.91 6.73 -23.89
N GLY A 154 2.34 6.50 -25.08
CA GLY A 154 2.73 7.17 -26.31
C GLY A 154 1.88 8.41 -26.59
N LYS A 155 1.11 8.36 -27.66
CA LYS A 155 0.31 9.50 -28.20
C LYS A 155 -0.65 10.10 -27.18
N TYR A 156 -1.24 9.28 -26.33
CA TYR A 156 -2.26 9.70 -25.35
C TYR A 156 -1.76 9.65 -23.90
N ARG A 157 -0.44 9.86 -23.70
CA ARG A 157 0.17 9.82 -22.35
C ARG A 157 -0.46 10.80 -21.38
N LYS A 158 -0.66 12.05 -21.83
CA LYS A 158 -1.25 13.12 -20.99
C LYS A 158 -2.69 12.80 -20.62
N GLU A 159 -3.47 12.39 -21.58
CA GLU A 159 -4.88 12.02 -21.38
C GLU A 159 -5.02 10.82 -20.46
N SER A 160 -4.16 9.81 -20.63
CA SER A 160 -4.10 8.65 -19.75
C SER A 160 -3.75 9.03 -18.32
N ALA A 161 -2.69 9.82 -18.12
CA ALA A 161 -2.27 10.30 -16.80
C ALA A 161 -3.38 11.11 -16.11
N THR A 162 -4.00 12.03 -16.85
CA THR A 162 -5.09 12.88 -16.33
C THR A 162 -6.32 12.04 -15.97
N MET A 163 -6.68 11.06 -16.78
CA MET A 163 -7.81 10.15 -16.51
C MET A 163 -7.56 9.31 -15.25
N LEU A 164 -6.37 8.72 -15.12
CA LEU A 164 -5.99 7.92 -13.96
C LEU A 164 -5.96 8.77 -12.68
N ALA A 165 -5.40 9.97 -12.74
CA ALA A 165 -5.40 10.91 -11.63
C ALA A 165 -6.84 11.31 -11.24
N THR A 166 -7.70 11.60 -12.22
CA THR A 166 -9.12 11.93 -11.96
C THR A 166 -9.82 10.77 -11.25
N MET A 167 -9.60 9.54 -11.68
CA MET A 167 -10.17 8.35 -11.05
C MET A 167 -9.67 8.21 -9.60
N LEU A 168 -8.37 8.37 -9.36
CA LEU A 168 -7.78 8.24 -8.02
C LEU A 168 -8.33 9.31 -7.07
N HIS A 169 -8.24 10.58 -7.47
CA HIS A 169 -8.62 11.72 -6.62
C HIS A 169 -10.14 11.90 -6.47
N GLY A 170 -10.95 11.24 -7.31
CA GLY A 170 -12.40 11.23 -7.20
C GLY A 170 -12.98 10.26 -6.17
N MET A 171 -12.14 9.42 -5.55
CA MET A 171 -12.53 8.45 -4.52
C MET A 171 -12.34 9.01 -3.11
N GLN A 172 -13.08 8.46 -2.14
CA GLN A 172 -12.89 8.80 -0.73
C GLN A 172 -11.67 8.08 -0.16
N GLY A 173 -10.71 8.85 0.36
CA GLY A 173 -9.48 8.35 0.96
C GLY A 173 -8.34 9.37 0.86
N THR A 174 -7.17 8.98 1.33
CA THR A 174 -5.94 9.78 1.19
C THR A 174 -5.20 9.35 -0.08
N PRO A 175 -5.10 10.23 -1.10
CA PRO A 175 -4.34 9.90 -2.30
C PRO A 175 -2.84 10.02 -2.05
N TYR A 176 -2.09 9.02 -2.51
CA TYR A 176 -0.63 8.99 -2.51
C TYR A 176 -0.16 9.09 -3.95
N ILE A 177 0.61 10.11 -4.22
CA ILE A 177 1.17 10.40 -5.55
C ILE A 177 2.63 9.99 -5.54
N TYR A 178 2.96 8.94 -6.31
CA TYR A 178 4.34 8.50 -6.43
C TYR A 178 5.13 9.49 -7.27
N GLU A 179 6.36 9.76 -6.87
CA GLU A 179 7.29 10.68 -7.54
C GLU A 179 7.28 10.51 -9.07
N GLY A 180 6.96 11.58 -9.79
CA GLY A 180 6.82 11.61 -11.26
C GLY A 180 5.42 11.25 -11.78
N GLU A 181 4.51 10.73 -10.95
CA GLU A 181 3.14 10.44 -11.35
C GLU A 181 2.38 11.72 -11.74
N GLU A 182 2.64 12.82 -11.05
CA GLU A 182 2.09 14.15 -11.32
C GLU A 182 2.49 14.69 -12.71
N LEU A 183 3.58 14.18 -13.28
CA LEU A 183 4.05 14.50 -14.63
C LEU A 183 3.60 13.46 -15.67
N GLY A 184 2.91 12.43 -15.25
CA GLY A 184 2.58 11.28 -16.11
C GLY A 184 3.83 10.52 -16.56
N MET A 185 4.79 10.32 -15.64
CA MET A 185 6.03 9.58 -15.92
C MET A 185 5.71 8.15 -16.35
N THR A 186 6.43 7.68 -17.35
CA THR A 186 6.34 6.33 -17.90
C THR A 186 7.45 5.43 -17.34
N ASN A 187 7.38 4.12 -17.62
CA ASN A 187 8.47 3.21 -17.30
C ASN A 187 9.78 3.66 -17.97
N ALA A 188 10.92 3.28 -17.39
CA ALA A 188 12.22 3.45 -18.01
C ALA A 188 12.31 2.59 -19.27
N ASP A 189 12.95 3.15 -20.30
CA ASP A 189 13.16 2.47 -21.59
C ASP A 189 14.51 1.72 -21.59
N PHE A 190 14.67 0.78 -20.63
CA PHE A 190 15.83 -0.07 -20.56
C PHE A 190 15.74 -1.18 -21.60
N THR A 191 16.81 -1.40 -22.34
CA THR A 191 16.88 -2.38 -23.43
C THR A 191 17.75 -3.60 -23.10
N ARG A 192 18.51 -3.53 -22.01
CA ARG A 192 19.42 -4.58 -21.57
C ARG A 192 19.26 -4.84 -20.08
N ILE A 193 19.44 -6.09 -19.69
CA ILE A 193 19.28 -6.54 -18.29
C ILE A 193 20.26 -5.84 -17.33
N GLU A 194 21.45 -5.50 -17.80
CA GLU A 194 22.50 -4.84 -17.00
C GLU A 194 22.15 -3.39 -16.61
N GLU A 195 21.14 -2.80 -17.24
CA GLU A 195 20.64 -1.46 -16.91
C GLU A 195 19.74 -1.49 -15.66
N TYR A 196 19.20 -2.67 -15.31
CA TYR A 196 18.43 -2.88 -14.10
C TYR A 196 19.38 -3.17 -12.93
N LYS A 197 19.34 -2.31 -11.91
CA LYS A 197 20.11 -2.49 -10.66
C LYS A 197 19.20 -3.07 -9.55
N ASP A 198 18.56 -4.17 -9.85
CA ASP A 198 17.63 -4.81 -8.95
C ASP A 198 18.10 -6.21 -8.58
N VAL A 199 17.92 -6.60 -7.30
CA VAL A 199 18.39 -7.89 -6.78
C VAL A 199 17.59 -9.04 -7.37
N GLU A 200 16.27 -8.89 -7.54
CA GLU A 200 15.42 -9.96 -8.09
C GLU A 200 15.76 -10.25 -9.55
N LEU A 201 16.01 -9.19 -10.36
CA LEU A 201 16.38 -9.33 -11.76
C LEU A 201 17.80 -9.91 -11.95
N SER A 202 18.67 -9.81 -10.95
CA SER A 202 19.99 -10.42 -11.00
C SER A 202 19.99 -11.93 -10.69
N LEU A 203 18.85 -12.49 -10.30
CA LEU A 203 18.66 -13.91 -9.98
C LEU A 203 17.98 -14.69 -11.12
N ILE A 204 17.57 -14.03 -12.20
CA ILE A 204 17.00 -14.61 -13.42
C ILE A 204 18.10 -14.75 -14.48
#